data_57911ebf50490a98d90caae183ea555f
#
_entry.id   57911ebf50490a98d90caae183ea555f
#
_cell.length_a   1.000
_cell.length_b   1.000
_cell.length_c   1.000
_cell.angle_alpha   90.00
_cell.angle_beta   90.00
_cell.angle_gamma   90.00
#
_symmetry.space_group_name_H-M   'P 1'
#
loop_
_entity.id
_entity.type
_entity.pdbx_description
1 polymer ?
#
loop_
_entity_poly.entity_id
_entity_poly.type
_entity_poly.pdbx_seq_one_letter_code
_entity_poly.pdbx_strand_id
1 'polypeptide(L)'
;KIKAAFVDPNSEFNPDIIRDLVTDKTKIITFPHVSNVLGTIFPVKEICKIAKECGAISVVDGCQGIIHEKVDVIDLDCDFYCFSGHKLYGPTGIGILFGRYKLLDKMPPFLGGGDMIDIVKIQKSTYADPPLKFEAGTPPIVEAIALGEAIDWVNEIGIEEIGRHEKNVIDYGTSLLDSI
;
A
#
# COMPACT_ATOMS: atom_id res chain seq x y z
N LYS A 1 -7.53 21.22 -1.74
CA LYS A 1 -6.50 21.71 -0.79
C LYS A 1 -5.91 20.50 -0.07
N ILE A 2 -4.58 20.40 0.01
CA ILE A 2 -3.86 19.38 0.76
C ILE A 2 -3.65 19.88 2.19
N LYS A 3 -3.82 19.00 3.16
CA LYS A 3 -3.37 19.17 4.55
C LYS A 3 -2.38 18.06 4.86
N ALA A 4 -1.30 18.37 5.54
CA ALA A 4 -0.29 17.40 5.97
C ALA A 4 -0.37 17.23 7.48
N ALA A 5 -0.36 15.97 7.94
CA ALA A 5 -0.12 15.65 9.34
C ALA A 5 1.37 15.70 9.63
N PHE A 6 1.75 16.34 10.72
CA PHE A 6 3.13 16.35 11.15
C PHE A 6 3.45 15.07 11.93
N VAL A 7 4.60 14.46 11.63
CA VAL A 7 5.11 13.27 12.32
C VAL A 7 6.32 13.69 13.14
N ASP A 8 6.24 13.51 14.45
CA ASP A 8 7.39 13.74 15.33
C ASP A 8 8.34 12.53 15.19
N PRO A 9 9.61 12.75 14.78
CA PRO A 9 10.57 11.66 14.60
C PRO A 9 10.98 10.98 15.93
N ASN A 10 10.68 11.59 17.07
CA ASN A 10 11.08 11.09 18.40
C ASN A 10 9.92 10.42 19.16
N SER A 11 8.76 10.29 18.55
CA SER A 11 7.60 9.71 19.23
C SER A 11 6.82 8.74 18.31
N GLU A 12 6.03 7.85 18.92
CA GLU A 12 5.04 7.07 18.20
C GLU A 12 4.01 7.98 17.53
N PHE A 13 3.53 7.55 16.38
CA PHE A 13 2.52 8.33 15.66
C PHE A 13 1.17 8.28 16.37
N ASN A 14 0.67 9.46 16.78
CA ASN A 14 -0.66 9.60 17.36
C ASN A 14 -1.71 9.84 16.25
N PRO A 15 -2.67 8.94 16.02
CA PRO A 15 -3.71 9.09 14.99
C PRO A 15 -4.68 10.25 15.26
N ASP A 16 -4.75 10.81 16.47
CA ASP A 16 -5.60 11.96 16.78
C ASP A 16 -5.18 13.20 15.98
N ILE A 17 -3.91 13.29 15.58
CA ILE A 17 -3.45 14.36 14.67
C ILE A 17 -4.26 14.36 13.36
N ILE A 18 -4.64 13.18 12.87
CA ILE A 18 -5.49 13.06 11.68
C ILE A 18 -6.92 13.50 12.00
N ARG A 19 -7.46 13.15 13.18
CA ARG A 19 -8.80 13.57 13.61
C ARG A 19 -8.94 15.08 13.62
N ASP A 20 -7.92 15.80 14.05
CA ASP A 20 -7.91 17.27 14.08
C ASP A 20 -7.85 17.91 12.68
N LEU A 21 -7.35 17.17 11.69
CA LEU A 21 -7.22 17.66 10.31
C LEU A 21 -8.42 17.38 9.43
N VAL A 22 -9.17 16.29 9.71
CA VAL A 22 -10.31 15.88 8.86
C VAL A 22 -11.51 16.80 9.02
N THR A 23 -12.30 16.87 7.97
CA THR A 23 -13.56 17.65 7.92
C THR A 23 -14.55 16.92 7.01
N ASP A 24 -15.79 17.37 6.93
CA ASP A 24 -16.80 16.92 5.98
C ASP A 24 -16.38 17.01 4.49
N LYS A 25 -15.37 17.84 4.21
CA LYS A 25 -14.79 18.04 2.88
C LYS A 25 -13.61 17.11 2.59
N THR A 26 -13.14 16.34 3.56
CA THR A 26 -12.05 15.37 3.37
C THR A 26 -12.53 14.23 2.49
N LYS A 27 -11.81 13.94 1.40
CA LYS A 27 -12.18 12.91 0.43
C LYS A 27 -11.20 11.74 0.39
N ILE A 28 -9.94 12.00 0.70
CA ILE A 28 -8.88 10.99 0.68
C ILE A 28 -7.97 11.25 1.88
N ILE A 29 -7.59 10.17 2.56
CA ILE A 29 -6.51 10.14 3.54
C ILE A 29 -5.48 9.16 3.01
N THR A 30 -4.26 9.65 2.74
CA THR A 30 -3.14 8.81 2.27
C THR A 30 -1.98 8.88 3.24
N PHE A 31 -1.37 7.75 3.52
CA PHE A 31 -0.28 7.63 4.50
C PHE A 31 0.52 6.35 4.24
N PRO A 32 1.79 6.27 4.65
CA PRO A 32 2.56 5.04 4.57
C PRO A 32 2.16 4.07 5.70
N HIS A 33 2.32 2.76 5.47
CA HIS A 33 2.23 1.76 6.53
C HIS A 33 3.47 1.84 7.45
N VAL A 34 4.65 1.89 6.82
CA VAL A 34 5.93 2.11 7.50
C VAL A 34 6.68 3.22 6.76
N SER A 35 7.25 4.15 7.50
CA SER A 35 8.05 5.23 6.92
C SER A 35 9.41 4.71 6.43
N ASN A 36 9.75 5.01 5.17
CA ASN A 36 11.07 4.70 4.62
C ASN A 36 12.20 5.63 5.13
N VAL A 37 11.86 6.68 5.85
CA VAL A 37 12.83 7.67 6.38
C VAL A 37 13.04 7.49 7.88
N LEU A 38 11.95 7.37 8.63
CA LEU A 38 11.98 7.32 10.09
C LEU A 38 11.81 5.92 10.67
N GLY A 39 11.37 4.94 9.85
CA GLY A 39 10.98 3.62 10.34
C GLY A 39 9.69 3.60 11.16
N THR A 40 9.01 4.74 11.32
CA THR A 40 7.75 4.83 12.06
C THR A 40 6.70 3.90 11.46
N ILE A 41 6.11 3.03 12.28
CA ILE A 41 4.98 2.18 11.91
C ILE A 41 3.70 2.94 12.22
N PHE A 42 2.85 3.10 11.22
CA PHE A 42 1.58 3.82 11.36
C PHE A 42 0.46 2.86 11.77
N PRO A 43 -0.44 3.26 12.69
CA PRO A 43 -1.61 2.45 13.09
C PRO A 43 -2.67 2.45 11.98
N VAL A 44 -2.42 1.65 10.92
CA VAL A 44 -3.20 1.63 9.67
C VAL A 44 -4.69 1.43 9.95
N LYS A 45 -5.03 0.45 10.79
CA LYS A 45 -6.43 0.12 11.12
C LYS A 45 -7.18 1.30 11.76
N GLU A 46 -6.51 2.03 12.64
CA GLU A 46 -7.10 3.20 13.30
C GLU A 46 -7.28 4.37 12.33
N ILE A 47 -6.29 4.61 11.47
CA ILE A 47 -6.37 5.68 10.45
C ILE A 47 -7.46 5.34 9.42
N CYS A 48 -7.57 4.09 8.99
CA CYS A 48 -8.65 3.64 8.10
C CYS A 48 -10.04 3.82 8.75
N LYS A 49 -10.15 3.57 10.06
CA LYS A 49 -11.37 3.84 10.82
C LYS A 49 -11.73 5.33 10.80
N ILE A 50 -10.76 6.21 11.04
CA ILE A 50 -10.96 7.67 10.95
C ILE A 50 -11.43 8.07 9.54
N ALA A 51 -10.81 7.51 8.50
CA ALA A 51 -11.23 7.77 7.12
C ALA A 51 -12.71 7.40 6.89
N LYS A 52 -13.13 6.24 7.35
CA LYS A 52 -14.54 5.80 7.26
C LYS A 52 -15.49 6.69 8.03
N GLU A 53 -15.14 7.08 9.26
CA GLU A 53 -15.95 7.94 10.11
C GLU A 53 -16.24 9.31 9.46
N CYS A 54 -15.29 9.86 8.69
CA CYS A 54 -15.49 11.14 7.97
C CYS A 54 -15.92 10.96 6.50
N GLY A 55 -16.14 9.72 6.03
CA GLY A 55 -16.55 9.43 4.65
C GLY A 55 -15.44 9.63 3.61
N ALA A 56 -14.18 9.57 4.02
CA ALA A 56 -13.02 9.63 3.15
C ALA A 56 -12.55 8.24 2.73
N ILE A 57 -11.85 8.17 1.60
CA ILE A 57 -11.19 6.97 1.09
C ILE A 57 -9.78 6.87 1.70
N SER A 58 -9.43 5.71 2.24
CA SER A 58 -8.10 5.42 2.75
C SER A 58 -7.20 4.85 1.65
N VAL A 59 -5.99 5.41 1.49
CA VAL A 59 -4.98 4.93 0.54
C VAL A 59 -3.67 4.71 1.30
N VAL A 60 -3.27 3.46 1.41
CA VAL A 60 -2.09 3.06 2.19
C VAL A 60 -0.92 2.76 1.25
N ASP A 61 0.18 3.47 1.43
CA ASP A 61 1.47 3.10 0.84
C ASP A 61 2.11 2.00 1.70
N GLY A 62 2.01 0.77 1.21
CA GLY A 62 2.54 -0.42 1.86
C GLY A 62 3.95 -0.80 1.43
N CYS A 63 4.65 0.06 0.67
CA CYS A 63 5.96 -0.30 0.09
C CYS A 63 6.99 -0.77 1.12
N GLN A 64 7.01 -0.20 2.31
CA GLN A 64 7.85 -0.71 3.39
C GLN A 64 7.09 -1.70 4.28
N GLY A 65 5.80 -1.48 4.52
CA GLY A 65 5.01 -2.34 5.40
C GLY A 65 4.92 -3.79 4.95
N ILE A 66 4.89 -4.06 3.64
CA ILE A 66 4.66 -5.41 3.10
C ILE A 66 5.76 -6.42 3.49
N ILE A 67 6.98 -5.98 3.78
CA ILE A 67 8.09 -6.86 4.15
C ILE A 67 8.36 -6.89 5.65
N HIS A 68 7.95 -5.86 6.40
CA HIS A 68 8.22 -5.74 7.82
C HIS A 68 7.03 -6.14 8.70
N GLU A 69 5.81 -6.10 8.15
CA GLU A 69 4.57 -6.33 8.88
C GLU A 69 3.73 -7.42 8.23
N LYS A 70 3.00 -8.17 9.04
CA LYS A 70 1.97 -9.08 8.51
C LYS A 70 0.79 -8.28 8.00
N VAL A 71 0.64 -8.25 6.68
CA VAL A 71 -0.42 -7.48 6.01
C VAL A 71 -1.62 -8.35 5.70
N ASP A 72 -2.75 -8.03 6.33
CA ASP A 72 -4.08 -8.53 5.96
C ASP A 72 -4.98 -7.33 5.63
N VAL A 73 -5.22 -7.08 4.35
CA VAL A 73 -6.00 -5.94 3.87
C VAL A 73 -7.46 -5.96 4.33
N ILE A 74 -8.00 -7.15 4.68
CA ILE A 74 -9.35 -7.29 5.22
C ILE A 74 -9.37 -6.83 6.68
N ASP A 75 -8.39 -7.26 7.48
CA ASP A 75 -8.26 -6.84 8.88
C ASP A 75 -7.89 -5.37 9.01
N LEU A 76 -6.98 -4.87 8.17
CA LEU A 76 -6.62 -3.45 8.10
C LEU A 76 -7.81 -2.57 7.68
N ASP A 77 -8.78 -3.16 6.97
CA ASP A 77 -10.03 -2.53 6.54
C ASP A 77 -9.79 -1.26 5.70
N CYS A 78 -8.68 -1.23 4.94
CA CYS A 78 -8.32 -0.15 4.03
C CYS A 78 -9.11 -0.22 2.72
N ASP A 79 -9.23 0.90 2.02
CA ASP A 79 -9.87 0.98 0.71
C ASP A 79 -8.89 0.64 -0.41
N PHE A 80 -7.66 1.14 -0.30
CA PHE A 80 -6.55 0.86 -1.21
C PHE A 80 -5.27 0.58 -0.43
N TYR A 81 -4.49 -0.39 -0.92
CA TYR A 81 -3.16 -0.72 -0.42
C TYR A 81 -2.23 -0.99 -1.60
N CYS A 82 -1.09 -0.33 -1.69
CA CYS A 82 -0.18 -0.51 -2.80
C CYS A 82 1.25 -0.78 -2.34
N PHE A 83 1.99 -1.58 -3.14
CA PHE A 83 3.41 -1.82 -2.91
C PHE A 83 4.15 -2.16 -4.20
N SER A 84 5.47 -2.03 -4.17
CA SER A 84 6.36 -2.39 -5.28
C SER A 84 6.97 -3.76 -5.05
N GLY A 85 6.99 -4.61 -6.08
CA GLY A 85 7.48 -5.99 -6.00
C GLY A 85 8.95 -6.09 -5.56
N HIS A 86 9.82 -5.17 -6.03
CA HIS A 86 11.24 -5.19 -5.69
C HIS A 86 11.54 -4.96 -4.20
N LYS A 87 10.59 -4.43 -3.43
CA LYS A 87 10.73 -4.28 -1.97
C LYS A 87 10.33 -5.54 -1.20
N LEU A 88 9.66 -6.48 -1.87
CA LEU A 88 9.32 -7.80 -1.34
C LEU A 88 10.22 -8.89 -1.95
N TYR A 89 11.51 -8.61 -2.12
CA TYR A 89 12.49 -9.50 -2.75
C TYR A 89 12.15 -9.93 -4.19
N GLY A 90 11.12 -9.36 -4.78
CA GLY A 90 10.68 -9.62 -6.15
C GLY A 90 11.44 -8.79 -7.19
N PRO A 91 11.09 -8.92 -8.46
CA PRO A 91 11.72 -8.17 -9.55
C PRO A 91 11.30 -6.69 -9.54
N THR A 92 12.07 -5.87 -10.23
CA THR A 92 11.66 -4.52 -10.64
C THR A 92 10.59 -4.59 -11.73
N GLY A 93 9.90 -3.48 -12.01
CA GLY A 93 8.95 -3.39 -13.13
C GLY A 93 7.53 -3.87 -12.80
N ILE A 94 7.29 -4.37 -11.58
CA ILE A 94 5.96 -4.78 -11.12
C ILE A 94 5.63 -4.17 -9.76
N GLY A 95 4.36 -3.86 -9.57
CA GLY A 95 3.76 -3.47 -8.29
C GLY A 95 2.34 -3.96 -8.21
N ILE A 96 1.80 -3.99 -7.00
CA ILE A 96 0.45 -4.44 -6.71
C ILE A 96 -0.35 -3.27 -6.14
N LEU A 97 -1.58 -3.13 -6.61
CA LEU A 97 -2.60 -2.28 -6.01
C LEU A 97 -3.80 -3.14 -5.62
N PHE A 98 -3.99 -3.33 -4.33
CA PHE A 98 -5.27 -3.78 -3.80
C PHE A 98 -6.25 -2.61 -3.80
N GLY A 99 -7.49 -2.84 -4.22
CA GLY A 99 -8.58 -1.87 -4.11
C GLY A 99 -9.91 -2.58 -3.86
N ARG A 100 -10.79 -1.96 -3.05
CA ARG A 100 -12.13 -2.50 -2.86
C ARG A 100 -12.89 -2.49 -4.18
N TYR A 101 -13.43 -3.64 -4.58
CA TYR A 101 -14.13 -3.82 -5.86
C TYR A 101 -15.15 -2.72 -6.14
N LYS A 102 -15.99 -2.37 -5.14
CA LYS A 102 -17.02 -1.33 -5.29
C LYS A 102 -16.46 0.08 -5.61
N LEU A 103 -15.23 0.35 -5.24
CA LEU A 103 -14.55 1.60 -5.58
C LEU A 103 -13.93 1.50 -6.97
N LEU A 104 -13.21 0.41 -7.26
CA LEU A 104 -12.62 0.14 -8.56
C LEU A 104 -13.67 0.14 -9.67
N ASP A 105 -14.82 -0.47 -9.43
CA ASP A 105 -15.93 -0.51 -10.39
C ASP A 105 -16.44 0.88 -10.80
N LYS A 106 -16.49 1.82 -9.87
CA LYS A 106 -16.92 3.20 -10.12
C LYS A 106 -15.85 4.10 -10.74
N MET A 107 -14.59 3.71 -10.67
CA MET A 107 -13.49 4.51 -11.22
C MET A 107 -13.41 4.36 -12.73
N PRO A 108 -13.09 5.43 -13.48
CA PRO A 108 -12.71 5.31 -14.88
C PRO A 108 -11.38 4.57 -15.00
N PRO A 109 -11.08 3.93 -16.13
CA PRO A 109 -9.76 3.37 -16.39
C PRO A 109 -8.71 4.49 -16.39
N PHE A 110 -7.49 4.16 -15.96
CA PHE A 110 -6.37 5.12 -15.94
C PHE A 110 -5.66 5.20 -17.29
N LEU A 111 -5.44 4.05 -17.93
CA LEU A 111 -4.85 3.92 -19.26
C LEU A 111 -5.82 3.15 -20.16
N GLY A 112 -5.71 3.37 -21.48
CA GLY A 112 -6.41 2.59 -22.49
C GLY A 112 -5.43 1.70 -23.25
N GLY A 113 -5.88 0.49 -23.61
CA GLY A 113 -5.05 -0.46 -24.37
C GLY A 113 -5.80 -1.75 -24.66
N GLY A 114 -5.10 -2.76 -25.14
CA GLY A 114 -5.62 -4.12 -25.32
C GLY A 114 -6.07 -4.73 -24.00
N ASP A 115 -6.90 -5.74 -24.07
CA ASP A 115 -7.45 -6.59 -23.00
C ASP A 115 -8.38 -5.88 -21.99
N MET A 116 -8.20 -4.57 -21.76
CA MET A 116 -9.01 -3.80 -20.81
C MET A 116 -10.30 -3.22 -21.42
N ILE A 117 -10.45 -3.28 -22.75
CA ILE A 117 -11.61 -2.78 -23.49
C ILE A 117 -12.57 -3.93 -23.81
N ASP A 118 -13.88 -3.69 -23.61
CA ASP A 118 -14.95 -4.60 -24.00
C ASP A 118 -15.48 -4.25 -25.41
N ILE A 119 -16.04 -3.05 -25.59
CA ILE A 119 -16.57 -2.60 -26.89
C ILE A 119 -15.95 -1.25 -27.27
N VAL A 120 -15.46 -1.15 -28.50
CA VAL A 120 -14.93 0.10 -29.06
C VAL A 120 -15.91 0.66 -30.10
N LYS A 121 -16.37 1.87 -29.88
CA LYS A 121 -17.19 2.65 -30.84
C LYS A 121 -16.62 4.07 -30.98
N ILE A 122 -16.94 4.74 -32.10
CA ILE A 122 -16.49 6.11 -32.36
C ILE A 122 -16.96 7.08 -31.25
N GLN A 123 -18.19 6.90 -30.75
CA GLN A 123 -18.80 7.81 -29.77
C GLN A 123 -18.61 7.38 -28.32
N LYS A 124 -18.36 6.09 -28.07
CA LYS A 124 -18.27 5.54 -26.71
C LYS A 124 -17.58 4.18 -26.73
N SER A 125 -16.70 3.95 -25.80
CA SER A 125 -16.14 2.64 -25.49
C SER A 125 -16.66 2.15 -24.14
N THR A 126 -16.74 0.83 -23.99
CA THR A 126 -16.96 0.16 -22.70
C THR A 126 -15.71 -0.62 -22.33
N TYR A 127 -15.56 -0.91 -21.04
CA TYR A 127 -14.36 -1.47 -20.47
C TYR A 127 -14.69 -2.76 -19.76
N ALA A 128 -13.70 -3.64 -19.64
CA ALA A 128 -13.79 -4.85 -18.83
C ALA A 128 -14.06 -4.51 -17.35
N ASP A 129 -14.49 -5.50 -16.60
CA ASP A 129 -14.63 -5.37 -15.15
C ASP A 129 -13.26 -5.30 -14.44
N PRO A 130 -13.20 -4.69 -13.24
CA PRO A 130 -12.00 -4.81 -12.42
C PRO A 130 -11.63 -6.29 -12.14
N PRO A 131 -10.34 -6.66 -12.13
CA PRO A 131 -9.15 -5.79 -12.22
C PRO A 131 -8.76 -5.41 -13.64
N LEU A 132 -9.21 -6.14 -14.67
CA LEU A 132 -8.78 -5.97 -16.08
C LEU A 132 -8.97 -4.55 -16.61
N LYS A 133 -10.00 -3.82 -16.15
CA LYS A 133 -10.21 -2.40 -16.47
C LYS A 133 -8.97 -1.52 -16.28
N PHE A 134 -8.08 -1.89 -15.36
CA PHE A 134 -6.88 -1.12 -14.99
C PHE A 134 -5.59 -1.73 -15.52
N GLU A 135 -5.67 -2.83 -16.27
CA GLU A 135 -4.51 -3.58 -16.78
C GLU A 135 -4.44 -3.46 -18.32
N ALA A 136 -4.02 -2.27 -18.80
CA ALA A 136 -3.99 -1.97 -20.23
C ALA A 136 -2.77 -2.57 -20.92
N GLY A 137 -2.99 -3.42 -21.91
CA GLY A 137 -1.97 -4.07 -22.73
C GLY A 137 -1.41 -5.34 -22.10
N THR A 138 -0.38 -5.90 -22.71
CA THR A 138 0.28 -7.12 -22.22
C THR A 138 0.83 -6.90 -20.81
N PRO A 139 0.43 -7.71 -19.80
CA PRO A 139 0.93 -7.55 -18.44
C PRO A 139 2.41 -7.93 -18.34
N PRO A 140 3.12 -7.53 -17.28
CA PRO A 140 4.49 -7.90 -17.00
C PRO A 140 4.56 -9.38 -16.55
N ILE A 141 4.44 -10.31 -17.51
CA ILE A 141 4.23 -11.75 -17.26
C ILE A 141 5.40 -12.36 -16.48
N VAL A 142 6.64 -12.09 -16.89
CA VAL A 142 7.85 -12.63 -16.24
C VAL A 142 7.98 -12.10 -14.83
N GLU A 143 7.74 -10.80 -14.64
CA GLU A 143 7.81 -10.14 -13.35
C GLU A 143 6.70 -10.63 -12.40
N ALA A 144 5.51 -10.92 -12.93
CA ALA A 144 4.40 -11.47 -12.13
C ALA A 144 4.72 -12.88 -11.61
N ILE A 145 5.27 -13.76 -12.47
CA ILE A 145 5.70 -15.09 -12.07
C ILE A 145 6.84 -15.00 -11.03
N ALA A 146 7.85 -14.17 -11.29
CA ALA A 146 8.96 -14.00 -10.38
C ALA A 146 8.56 -13.39 -9.02
N LEU A 147 7.56 -12.50 -9.02
CA LEU A 147 7.01 -11.97 -7.76
C LEU A 147 6.26 -13.06 -6.98
N GLY A 148 5.55 -13.97 -7.66
CA GLY A 148 4.92 -15.14 -7.04
C GLY A 148 5.94 -16.00 -6.30
N GLU A 149 7.03 -16.36 -6.94
CA GLU A 149 8.15 -17.13 -6.35
C GLU A 149 8.78 -16.41 -5.14
N ALA A 150 8.93 -15.08 -5.23
CA ALA A 150 9.46 -14.28 -4.11
C ALA A 150 8.50 -14.29 -2.90
N ILE A 151 7.19 -14.23 -3.15
CA ILE A 151 6.16 -14.32 -2.09
C ILE A 151 6.21 -15.69 -1.43
N ASP A 152 6.31 -16.76 -2.19
CA ASP A 152 6.41 -18.11 -1.67
C ASP A 152 7.66 -18.28 -0.81
N TRP A 153 8.81 -17.78 -1.27
CA TRP A 153 10.04 -17.77 -0.50
C TRP A 153 9.95 -17.00 0.83
N VAL A 154 9.30 -15.82 0.82
CA VAL A 154 9.05 -15.04 2.04
C VAL A 154 8.14 -15.80 3.00
N ASN A 155 7.11 -16.48 2.48
CA ASN A 155 6.21 -17.30 3.29
C ASN A 155 6.91 -18.51 3.91
N GLU A 156 7.88 -19.13 3.21
CA GLU A 156 8.68 -20.23 3.75
C GLU A 156 9.55 -19.79 4.93
N ILE A 157 10.14 -18.60 4.87
CA ILE A 157 10.92 -18.03 5.98
C ILE A 157 9.98 -17.59 7.12
N GLY A 158 8.90 -16.94 6.77
CA GLY A 158 7.96 -16.30 7.69
C GLY A 158 8.31 -14.85 7.98
N ILE A 159 7.32 -13.97 7.84
CA ILE A 159 7.49 -12.52 8.02
C ILE A 159 7.92 -12.16 9.45
N GLU A 160 7.45 -12.91 10.45
CA GLU A 160 7.83 -12.71 11.85
C GLU A 160 9.31 -13.04 12.09
N GLU A 161 9.86 -14.04 11.40
CA GLU A 161 11.27 -14.40 11.46
C GLU A 161 12.15 -13.31 10.84
N ILE A 162 11.74 -12.78 9.70
CA ILE A 162 12.39 -11.66 9.04
C ILE A 162 12.44 -10.46 9.98
N GLY A 163 11.30 -10.04 10.53
CA GLY A 163 11.22 -8.90 11.46
C GLY A 163 12.05 -9.09 12.73
N ARG A 164 12.10 -10.32 13.29
CA ARG A 164 12.95 -10.63 14.42
C ARG A 164 14.45 -10.51 14.10
N HIS A 165 14.85 -10.98 12.93
CA HIS A 165 16.24 -10.86 12.48
C HIS A 165 16.63 -9.38 12.29
N GLU A 166 15.79 -8.61 11.61
CA GLU A 166 16.01 -7.18 11.39
C GLU A 166 16.12 -6.41 12.70
N LYS A 167 15.23 -6.69 13.66
CA LYS A 167 15.31 -6.08 14.98
C LYS A 167 16.64 -6.37 15.68
N ASN A 168 17.12 -7.60 15.65
CA ASN A 168 18.39 -7.98 16.26
C ASN A 168 19.56 -7.22 15.62
N VAL A 169 19.55 -7.06 14.29
CA VAL A 169 20.58 -6.31 13.56
C VAL A 169 20.54 -4.82 13.89
N ILE A 170 19.34 -4.23 13.97
CA ILE A 170 19.16 -2.83 14.36
C ILE A 170 19.63 -2.60 15.79
N ASP A 171 19.20 -3.41 16.75
CA ASP A 171 19.59 -3.29 18.16
C ASP A 171 21.12 -3.39 18.31
N TYR A 172 21.75 -4.33 17.61
CA TYR A 172 23.22 -4.47 17.60
C TYR A 172 23.91 -3.23 17.00
N GLY A 173 23.45 -2.78 15.82
CA GLY A 173 24.02 -1.60 15.15
C GLY A 173 23.88 -0.33 15.99
N THR A 174 22.70 -0.11 16.59
CA THR A 174 22.44 1.03 17.48
C THR A 174 23.37 1.02 18.69
N SER A 175 23.54 -0.16 19.34
CA SER A 175 24.43 -0.30 20.50
C SER A 175 25.89 0.07 20.19
N LEU A 176 26.35 -0.22 18.96
CA LEU A 176 27.69 0.17 18.53
C LEU A 176 27.79 1.68 18.29
N LEU A 177 26.79 2.30 17.68
CA LEU A 177 26.77 3.75 17.44
C LEU A 177 26.70 4.55 18.75
N ASP A 178 25.91 4.10 19.72
CA ASP A 178 25.80 4.72 21.05
C ASP A 178 27.12 4.66 21.87
N SER A 179 28.06 3.80 21.44
CA SER A 179 29.36 3.65 22.09
C SER A 179 30.44 4.60 21.57
N ILE A 180 30.14 5.36 20.52
CA ILE A 180 31.05 6.33 19.87
C ILE A 180 30.76 7.74 20.36
#